data_5f429c30f003bfb817fec085936d4678
#
_entry.id   5f429c30f003bfb817fec085936d4678
#
_cell.length_a   1.000
_cell.length_b   1.000
_cell.length_c   1.000
_cell.angle_alpha   90.00
_cell.angle_beta   90.00
_cell.angle_gamma   90.00
#
_symmetry.space_group_name_H-M   'P 1'
#
loop_
_entity.id
_entity.type
_entity.pdbx_description
1 polymer ?
#
loop_
_entity_poly.entity_id
_entity_poly.type
_entity_poly.pdbx_seq_one_letter_code
_entity_poly.pdbx_strand_id
1 'polypeptide(L)'
;MANGAALHDLRVIDLTDDTGRFATKLLVEAGADVVQGCRGSPGGAMAGAAAEHGGLLDWWYDGGKQRLEIDLDTTAGQSQLRDLAGQADLFIETEPPGKLAQLGCDFPDLHLLNPRLVQVSLTPFGRHGPRANWQTSDLVSSALGGMLSVNGTPDAPLNTWGRQSFNIGGFYAALCGLAGVYTARQTGQGQHIDLSLHQSVISCTEHVLMFWFFQNFLPIPFGGRQGSIHWSGAFEVAACASGHAMITPAINTMALLDWMEADGMVGDLREIDFSDLVKFLPKIPHIMKLLRTWAATKDAHELFLAAQERHLPFGEVQTIAEASLCPQLQARGFFRSVDGNSSHVQVPGPLFRSLKTPAPAPQPPSAADSVSTVLQRWTRQDSGANQSQTARATPTDHKPLAGIRVLDFSWVLAGPYATRVLADLGADVI
;
A
#
# COMPACT_ATOMS: atom_id res chain seq x y z
N MET A 1 24.16 -6.30 -7.13
CA MET A 1 23.30 -5.49 -6.25
C MET A 1 23.77 -4.06 -6.28
N ALA A 2 22.87 -3.10 -6.31
CA ALA A 2 23.26 -1.69 -6.31
C ALA A 2 23.80 -1.33 -4.91
N ASN A 3 25.11 -1.26 -4.78
CA ASN A 3 25.76 -0.71 -3.59
C ASN A 3 25.28 0.73 -3.40
N GLY A 4 24.34 0.95 -2.48
CA GLY A 4 23.76 2.27 -2.19
C GLY A 4 22.24 2.31 -2.11
N ALA A 5 21.51 1.24 -2.40
CA ALA A 5 20.07 1.18 -2.18
C ALA A 5 19.72 1.14 -0.67
N ALA A 6 18.51 1.60 -0.30
CA ALA A 6 18.14 1.76 1.11
C ALA A 6 18.16 0.45 1.92
N LEU A 7 17.77 -0.66 1.28
CA LEU A 7 17.67 -1.98 1.92
C LEU A 7 18.69 -2.99 1.35
N HIS A 8 19.82 -2.52 0.85
CA HIS A 8 20.84 -3.36 0.18
C HIS A 8 21.41 -4.49 1.06
N ASP A 9 21.27 -4.39 2.36
CA ASP A 9 21.74 -5.35 3.37
C ASP A 9 20.61 -6.21 3.96
N LEU A 10 19.38 -6.09 3.45
CA LEU A 10 18.23 -6.85 3.93
C LEU A 10 18.03 -8.13 3.11
N ARG A 11 18.05 -9.28 3.78
CA ARG A 11 17.88 -10.61 3.20
C ARG A 11 16.48 -11.11 3.49
N VAL A 12 15.71 -11.37 2.44
CA VAL A 12 14.28 -11.69 2.54
C VAL A 12 13.96 -13.02 1.88
N ILE A 13 13.25 -13.86 2.60
CA ILE A 13 12.57 -15.04 2.04
C ILE A 13 11.13 -14.67 1.74
N ASP A 14 10.69 -14.93 0.53
CA ASP A 14 9.34 -14.71 0.02
C ASP A 14 8.67 -16.05 -0.28
N LEU A 15 7.72 -16.46 0.57
CA LEU A 15 6.81 -17.59 0.31
C LEU A 15 5.37 -17.10 0.20
N THR A 16 5.19 -15.97 -0.48
CA THR A 16 3.85 -15.41 -0.66
C THR A 16 3.20 -15.87 -1.96
N ASP A 17 1.89 -15.98 -1.91
CA ASP A 17 1.02 -16.02 -3.08
C ASP A 17 0.60 -14.62 -3.51
N ASP A 18 -0.44 -14.51 -4.35
CA ASP A 18 -1.00 -13.24 -4.82
C ASP A 18 -1.41 -12.29 -3.69
N THR A 19 -1.74 -12.81 -2.52
CA THR A 19 -2.17 -12.02 -1.36
C THR A 19 -1.04 -11.18 -0.78
N GLY A 20 0.20 -11.70 -0.80
CA GLY A 20 1.35 -11.09 -0.13
C GLY A 20 2.45 -10.57 -1.05
N ARG A 21 2.48 -10.96 -2.33
CA ARG A 21 3.60 -10.67 -3.25
C ARG A 21 3.93 -9.18 -3.43
N PHE A 22 2.97 -8.29 -3.14
CA PHE A 22 3.21 -6.85 -3.17
C PHE A 22 4.16 -6.39 -2.05
N ALA A 23 4.17 -7.05 -0.89
CA ALA A 23 5.08 -6.73 0.19
C ALA A 23 6.54 -6.86 -0.24
N THR A 24 6.88 -8.00 -0.81
CA THR A 24 8.25 -8.33 -1.23
C THR A 24 8.66 -7.55 -2.48
N LYS A 25 7.69 -7.16 -3.34
CA LYS A 25 7.92 -6.18 -4.41
C LYS A 25 8.42 -4.84 -3.85
N LEU A 26 7.78 -4.30 -2.84
CA LEU A 26 8.21 -3.02 -2.23
C LEU A 26 9.62 -3.12 -1.64
N LEU A 27 9.96 -4.25 -1.03
CA LEU A 27 11.28 -4.49 -0.45
C LEU A 27 12.36 -4.59 -1.51
N VAL A 28 12.12 -5.33 -2.60
CA VAL A 28 13.11 -5.45 -3.69
C VAL A 28 13.31 -4.12 -4.42
N GLU A 29 12.26 -3.32 -4.60
CA GLU A 29 12.36 -1.98 -5.17
C GLU A 29 13.16 -1.01 -4.28
N ALA A 30 13.19 -1.25 -2.98
CA ALA A 30 14.05 -0.53 -2.04
C ALA A 30 15.48 -1.11 -1.97
N GLY A 31 15.77 -2.20 -2.69
CA GLY A 31 17.09 -2.81 -2.85
C GLY A 31 17.35 -4.04 -2.00
N ALA A 32 16.35 -4.60 -1.33
CA ALA A 32 16.50 -5.85 -0.59
C ALA A 32 16.85 -7.03 -1.50
N ASP A 33 17.61 -7.98 -0.95
CA ASP A 33 17.90 -9.25 -1.60
C ASP A 33 16.76 -10.24 -1.29
N VAL A 34 15.84 -10.39 -2.26
CA VAL A 34 14.63 -11.20 -2.10
C VAL A 34 14.74 -12.50 -2.85
N VAL A 35 14.65 -13.61 -2.12
CA VAL A 35 14.58 -14.97 -2.66
C VAL A 35 13.16 -15.48 -2.55
N GLN A 36 12.53 -15.69 -3.70
CA GLN A 36 11.16 -16.19 -3.81
C GLN A 36 11.15 -17.71 -3.95
N GLY A 37 10.60 -18.40 -2.98
CA GLY A 37 10.35 -19.83 -3.05
C GLY A 37 9.16 -20.14 -3.95
N CYS A 38 9.41 -20.88 -5.03
CA CYS A 38 8.36 -21.34 -5.93
C CYS A 38 8.04 -22.81 -5.66
N ARG A 39 6.75 -23.16 -5.56
CA ARG A 39 6.29 -24.55 -5.45
C ARG A 39 6.10 -25.15 -6.84
N GLY A 40 6.85 -26.19 -7.16
CA GLY A 40 6.75 -26.88 -8.45
C GLY A 40 7.32 -26.07 -9.62
N SER A 41 7.19 -26.63 -10.84
CA SER A 41 7.74 -26.00 -12.05
C SER A 41 7.36 -24.52 -12.17
N PRO A 42 8.29 -23.66 -12.66
CA PRO A 42 8.01 -22.25 -12.90
C PRO A 42 6.79 -22.09 -13.83
N GLY A 43 5.62 -21.90 -13.29
CA GLY A 43 4.34 -21.84 -14.03
C GLY A 43 3.16 -22.51 -13.31
N GLY A 44 3.36 -23.14 -12.13
CA GLY A 44 2.31 -23.91 -11.45
C GLY A 44 1.05 -23.09 -11.12
N ALA A 45 0.92 -22.49 -9.98
CA ALA A 45 -0.34 -21.85 -9.55
C ALA A 45 -0.70 -20.53 -10.27
N MET A 46 0.21 -19.96 -11.06
CA MET A 46 0.05 -18.66 -11.72
C MET A 46 -0.16 -18.73 -13.23
N ALA A 47 -0.20 -19.94 -13.79
CA ALA A 47 -0.29 -20.16 -15.25
C ALA A 47 -1.55 -19.53 -15.90
N GLY A 48 -2.65 -19.41 -15.18
CA GLY A 48 -3.90 -18.85 -15.72
C GLY A 48 -3.82 -17.34 -15.95
N ALA A 49 -3.44 -16.55 -14.95
CA ALA A 49 -3.36 -15.10 -15.05
C ALA A 49 -2.10 -14.61 -15.80
N ALA A 50 -1.00 -15.34 -15.70
CA ALA A 50 0.25 -15.03 -16.43
C ALA A 50 0.09 -15.24 -17.95
N ALA A 51 -0.71 -16.22 -18.37
CA ALA A 51 -0.97 -16.48 -19.77
C ALA A 51 -1.80 -15.37 -20.45
N GLU A 52 -2.72 -14.75 -19.71
CA GLU A 52 -3.59 -13.71 -20.28
C GLU A 52 -2.85 -12.41 -20.61
N HIS A 53 -1.74 -12.08 -19.95
CA HIS A 53 -1.04 -10.79 -20.07
C HIS A 53 0.44 -10.93 -20.39
N GLY A 54 0.84 -12.07 -21.00
CA GLY A 54 2.22 -12.31 -21.44
C GLY A 54 3.28 -12.25 -20.34
N GLY A 55 2.90 -12.56 -19.08
CA GLY A 55 3.80 -12.55 -17.94
C GLY A 55 4.11 -11.16 -17.37
N LEU A 56 3.46 -10.08 -17.87
CA LEU A 56 3.71 -8.70 -17.40
C LEU A 56 3.40 -8.49 -15.92
N LEU A 57 2.34 -9.12 -15.40
CA LEU A 57 2.00 -9.04 -13.98
C LEU A 57 3.06 -9.70 -13.11
N ASP A 58 3.54 -10.87 -13.53
CA ASP A 58 4.62 -11.56 -12.83
C ASP A 58 5.91 -10.75 -12.90
N TRP A 59 6.20 -10.18 -14.06
CA TRP A 59 7.32 -9.29 -14.21
C TRP A 59 7.23 -8.09 -13.25
N TRP A 60 6.04 -7.49 -13.15
CA TRP A 60 5.85 -6.30 -12.31
C TRP A 60 5.93 -6.62 -10.81
N TYR A 61 5.31 -7.74 -10.37
CA TYR A 61 5.32 -8.12 -8.94
C TYR A 61 6.62 -8.77 -8.50
N ASP A 62 7.27 -9.52 -9.38
CA ASP A 62 8.44 -10.34 -9.01
C ASP A 62 9.74 -9.82 -9.61
N GLY A 63 9.68 -8.71 -10.35
CA GLY A 63 10.87 -8.08 -10.92
C GLY A 63 11.94 -7.83 -9.88
N GLY A 64 13.17 -8.27 -10.19
CA GLY A 64 14.31 -8.19 -9.28
C GLY A 64 14.40 -9.27 -8.19
N LYS A 65 13.35 -10.08 -8.00
CA LYS A 65 13.42 -11.25 -7.11
C LYS A 65 14.18 -12.40 -7.76
N GLN A 66 14.82 -13.22 -6.93
CA GLN A 66 15.44 -14.46 -7.36
C GLN A 66 14.51 -15.63 -7.04
N ARG A 67 14.07 -16.34 -8.07
CA ARG A 67 13.19 -17.50 -7.94
C ARG A 67 13.97 -18.76 -7.66
N LEU A 68 13.64 -19.46 -6.60
CA LEU A 68 14.23 -20.70 -6.18
C LEU A 68 13.15 -21.76 -6.01
N GLU A 69 13.32 -22.93 -6.61
CA GLU A 69 12.38 -24.04 -6.42
C GLU A 69 12.55 -24.63 -5.03
N ILE A 70 11.50 -24.51 -4.21
CA ILE A 70 11.42 -25.03 -2.84
C ILE A 70 10.13 -25.83 -2.71
N ASP A 71 10.25 -27.13 -2.80
CA ASP A 71 9.11 -28.03 -2.59
C ASP A 71 8.97 -28.41 -1.12
N LEU A 72 8.09 -27.70 -0.42
CA LEU A 72 7.85 -27.89 1.02
C LEU A 72 7.17 -29.23 1.34
N ASP A 73 6.66 -29.94 0.37
CA ASP A 73 6.09 -31.29 0.59
C ASP A 73 7.17 -32.35 0.66
N THR A 74 8.44 -31.98 0.43
CA THR A 74 9.63 -32.82 0.56
C THR A 74 10.51 -32.42 1.74
N THR A 75 11.18 -33.39 2.36
CA THR A 75 12.19 -33.14 3.40
C THR A 75 13.35 -32.27 2.90
N ALA A 76 13.71 -32.39 1.62
CA ALA A 76 14.74 -31.59 1.00
C ALA A 76 14.34 -30.12 0.94
N GLY A 77 13.12 -29.79 0.47
CA GLY A 77 12.62 -28.42 0.42
C GLY A 77 12.43 -27.80 1.81
N GLN A 78 11.98 -28.60 2.79
CA GLN A 78 11.91 -28.17 4.19
C GLN A 78 13.32 -27.83 4.75
N SER A 79 14.32 -28.63 4.43
CA SER A 79 15.70 -28.34 4.82
C SER A 79 16.22 -27.07 4.15
N GLN A 80 15.95 -26.89 2.85
CA GLN A 80 16.32 -25.69 2.11
C GLN A 80 15.73 -24.42 2.73
N LEU A 81 14.46 -24.44 3.13
CA LEU A 81 13.82 -23.30 3.80
C LEU A 81 14.49 -23.01 5.15
N ARG A 82 14.78 -24.05 5.95
CA ARG A 82 15.48 -23.89 7.24
C ARG A 82 16.89 -23.32 7.06
N ASP A 83 17.64 -23.78 6.05
CA ASP A 83 18.97 -23.29 5.74
C ASP A 83 18.95 -21.79 5.37
N LEU A 84 17.98 -21.37 4.53
CA LEU A 84 17.79 -19.97 4.18
C LEU A 84 17.37 -19.13 5.41
N ALA A 85 16.43 -19.61 6.22
CA ALA A 85 15.95 -18.92 7.42
C ALA A 85 17.08 -18.71 8.45
N GLY A 86 18.04 -19.62 8.50
CA GLY A 86 19.25 -19.50 9.32
C GLY A 86 20.09 -18.25 9.02
N GLN A 87 19.94 -17.65 7.84
CA GLN A 87 20.69 -16.45 7.42
C GLN A 87 19.81 -15.27 7.01
N ALA A 88 18.49 -15.43 6.92
CA ALA A 88 17.57 -14.38 6.54
C ALA A 88 17.33 -13.39 7.68
N ASP A 89 17.02 -12.15 7.33
CA ASP A 89 16.56 -11.12 8.28
C ASP A 89 15.03 -11.12 8.38
N LEU A 90 14.35 -11.39 7.26
CA LEU A 90 12.91 -11.34 7.16
C LEU A 90 12.37 -12.52 6.33
N PHE A 91 11.33 -13.15 6.82
CA PHE A 91 10.57 -14.18 6.14
C PHE A 91 9.10 -13.74 6.03
N ILE A 92 8.57 -13.60 4.83
CA ILE A 92 7.16 -13.26 4.59
C ILE A 92 6.48 -14.44 3.91
N GLU A 93 5.33 -14.86 4.46
CA GLU A 93 4.60 -16.01 3.95
C GLU A 93 3.08 -15.81 4.01
N THR A 94 2.34 -16.56 3.20
CA THR A 94 0.87 -16.56 3.13
C THR A 94 0.29 -17.95 3.29
N GLU A 95 1.01 -18.84 3.98
CA GLU A 95 0.58 -20.21 4.17
C GLU A 95 -0.67 -20.31 5.06
N PRO A 96 -1.53 -21.30 4.85
CA PRO A 96 -2.63 -21.56 5.77
C PRO A 96 -2.12 -21.76 7.20
N PRO A 97 -2.84 -21.22 8.21
CA PRO A 97 -2.46 -21.38 9.61
C PRO A 97 -2.14 -22.83 9.98
N GLY A 98 -0.99 -23.08 10.59
CA GLY A 98 -0.52 -24.39 11.01
C GLY A 98 0.18 -25.23 9.92
N LYS A 99 0.18 -24.83 8.65
CA LYS A 99 0.85 -25.60 7.59
C LYS A 99 2.36 -25.65 7.83
N LEU A 100 3.02 -24.51 8.07
CA LEU A 100 4.45 -24.47 8.34
C LEU A 100 4.83 -25.20 9.63
N ALA A 101 3.99 -25.15 10.67
CA ALA A 101 4.21 -25.88 11.91
C ALA A 101 4.21 -27.41 11.70
N GLN A 102 3.32 -27.93 10.84
CA GLN A 102 3.31 -29.35 10.49
C GLN A 102 4.61 -29.80 9.78
N LEU A 103 5.30 -28.87 9.13
CA LEU A 103 6.53 -29.12 8.38
C LEU A 103 7.81 -28.84 9.19
N GLY A 104 7.69 -28.42 10.46
CA GLY A 104 8.83 -27.97 11.27
C GLY A 104 9.54 -26.76 10.68
N CYS A 105 8.78 -25.86 10.08
CA CYS A 105 9.24 -24.66 9.40
C CYS A 105 8.50 -23.39 9.83
N ASP A 106 7.82 -23.41 10.97
CA ASP A 106 7.15 -22.22 11.54
C ASP A 106 8.11 -21.45 12.46
N PHE A 107 7.70 -20.27 12.88
CA PHE A 107 8.53 -19.36 13.66
C PHE A 107 9.24 -20.01 14.86
N PRO A 108 8.62 -20.83 15.70
CA PRO A 108 9.32 -21.47 16.84
C PRO A 108 10.50 -22.32 16.40
N ASP A 109 10.37 -23.05 15.28
CA ASP A 109 11.44 -23.93 14.76
C ASP A 109 12.57 -23.09 14.14
N LEU A 110 12.20 -22.08 13.34
CA LEU A 110 13.15 -21.23 12.63
C LEU A 110 13.89 -20.26 13.56
N HIS A 111 13.22 -19.79 14.61
CA HIS A 111 13.83 -18.91 15.63
C HIS A 111 14.92 -19.59 16.44
N LEU A 112 14.85 -20.90 16.62
CA LEU A 112 15.94 -21.68 17.24
C LEU A 112 17.20 -21.68 16.36
N LEU A 113 17.04 -21.63 15.03
CA LEU A 113 18.16 -21.58 14.10
C LEU A 113 18.70 -20.16 13.93
N ASN A 114 17.82 -19.18 13.96
CA ASN A 114 18.15 -17.76 13.81
C ASN A 114 17.32 -16.91 14.78
N PRO A 115 17.86 -16.60 15.96
CA PRO A 115 17.13 -15.77 16.95
C PRO A 115 16.79 -14.36 16.47
N ARG A 116 17.39 -13.88 15.39
CA ARG A 116 17.13 -12.55 14.82
C ARG A 116 16.08 -12.55 13.72
N LEU A 117 15.65 -13.73 13.27
CA LEU A 117 14.66 -13.84 12.19
C LEU A 117 13.35 -13.18 12.58
N VAL A 118 12.83 -12.33 11.70
CA VAL A 118 11.46 -11.83 11.75
C VAL A 118 10.62 -12.61 10.76
N GLN A 119 9.53 -13.21 11.21
CA GLN A 119 8.54 -13.87 10.35
C GLN A 119 7.25 -13.05 10.32
N VAL A 120 6.74 -12.76 9.12
CA VAL A 120 5.43 -12.15 8.90
C VAL A 120 4.53 -13.17 8.23
N SER A 121 3.48 -13.58 8.91
CA SER A 121 2.42 -14.44 8.35
C SER A 121 1.24 -13.58 7.96
N LEU A 122 1.05 -13.32 6.67
CA LEU A 122 -0.12 -12.61 6.15
C LEU A 122 -1.18 -13.61 5.74
N THR A 123 -2.24 -13.73 6.53
CA THR A 123 -3.33 -14.66 6.28
C THR A 123 -4.66 -13.92 6.06
N PRO A 124 -5.68 -14.54 5.45
CA PRO A 124 -6.96 -13.88 5.20
C PRO A 124 -7.59 -13.22 6.43
N PHE A 125 -7.59 -13.92 7.57
CA PHE A 125 -8.31 -13.49 8.78
C PHE A 125 -7.46 -13.50 10.05
N GLY A 126 -6.13 -13.66 9.93
CA GLY A 126 -5.23 -13.91 11.05
C GLY A 126 -5.11 -15.39 11.37
N ARG A 127 -4.08 -15.76 12.13
CA ARG A 127 -3.80 -17.17 12.49
C ARG A 127 -4.72 -17.71 13.59
N HIS A 128 -5.49 -16.85 14.24
CA HIS A 128 -6.36 -17.18 15.36
C HIS A 128 -7.78 -16.67 15.16
N GLY A 129 -8.73 -17.29 15.84
CA GLY A 129 -10.14 -16.90 15.84
C GLY A 129 -11.02 -17.78 14.96
N PRO A 130 -12.34 -17.52 14.95
CA PRO A 130 -13.32 -18.42 14.35
C PRO A 130 -13.25 -18.52 12.82
N ARG A 131 -12.51 -17.62 12.17
CA ARG A 131 -12.38 -17.56 10.71
C ARG A 131 -10.94 -17.82 10.22
N ALA A 132 -10.03 -18.25 11.08
CA ALA A 132 -8.61 -18.42 10.74
C ALA A 132 -8.39 -19.31 9.50
N ASN A 133 -9.22 -20.33 9.30
CA ASN A 133 -9.13 -21.28 8.18
C ASN A 133 -10.04 -20.92 6.98
N TRP A 134 -10.64 -19.73 6.97
CA TRP A 134 -11.49 -19.30 5.86
C TRP A 134 -10.66 -18.82 4.69
N GLN A 135 -11.20 -19.04 3.49
CA GLN A 135 -10.60 -18.56 2.25
C GLN A 135 -11.06 -17.13 1.92
N THR A 136 -10.27 -16.43 1.13
CA THR A 136 -10.61 -15.10 0.65
C THR A 136 -10.24 -14.93 -0.83
N SER A 137 -10.70 -13.82 -1.39
CA SER A 137 -10.24 -13.21 -2.62
C SER A 137 -10.15 -11.71 -2.40
N ASP A 138 -9.60 -10.95 -3.32
CA ASP A 138 -9.56 -9.48 -3.22
C ASP A 138 -10.97 -8.90 -3.03
N LEU A 139 -11.95 -9.38 -3.80
CA LEU A 139 -13.35 -8.96 -3.70
C LEU A 139 -13.97 -9.32 -2.35
N VAL A 140 -13.74 -10.54 -1.85
CA VAL A 140 -14.24 -10.98 -0.54
C VAL A 140 -13.62 -10.13 0.58
N SER A 141 -12.33 -9.84 0.50
CA SER A 141 -11.64 -8.98 1.46
C SER A 141 -12.19 -7.55 1.44
N SER A 142 -12.43 -6.97 0.25
CA SER A 142 -13.08 -5.66 0.10
C SER A 142 -14.48 -5.63 0.71
N ALA A 143 -15.26 -6.68 0.49
CA ALA A 143 -16.63 -6.79 1.01
C ALA A 143 -16.65 -6.88 2.54
N LEU A 144 -15.88 -7.82 3.10
CA LEU A 144 -15.84 -8.06 4.55
C LEU A 144 -15.11 -6.95 5.31
N GLY A 145 -14.13 -6.29 4.68
CA GLY A 145 -13.42 -5.14 5.24
C GLY A 145 -14.20 -3.83 5.19
N GLY A 146 -15.47 -3.85 4.76
CA GLY A 146 -16.36 -2.70 4.77
C GLY A 146 -16.21 -1.73 3.60
N MET A 147 -15.22 -1.89 2.72
CA MET A 147 -15.00 -0.97 1.59
C MET A 147 -16.22 -0.90 0.67
N LEU A 148 -16.88 -2.02 0.39
CA LEU A 148 -18.06 -2.06 -0.47
C LEU A 148 -19.32 -1.49 0.19
N SER A 149 -19.32 -1.29 1.49
CA SER A 149 -20.44 -0.66 2.19
C SER A 149 -20.53 0.85 1.92
N VAL A 150 -19.41 1.47 1.51
CA VAL A 150 -19.29 2.91 1.27
C VAL A 150 -18.89 3.27 -0.16
N ASN A 151 -18.48 2.27 -0.95
CA ASN A 151 -18.07 2.47 -2.34
C ASN A 151 -19.14 2.00 -3.32
N GLY A 152 -19.53 2.87 -4.25
CA GLY A 152 -20.58 2.60 -5.24
C GLY A 152 -21.76 3.56 -5.17
N THR A 153 -22.80 3.22 -5.93
CA THR A 153 -24.07 3.94 -5.91
C THR A 153 -24.97 3.48 -4.75
N PRO A 154 -25.99 4.23 -4.35
CA PRO A 154 -26.94 3.80 -3.32
C PRO A 154 -27.49 2.39 -3.55
N ASP A 155 -27.75 2.05 -4.82
CA ASP A 155 -28.37 0.79 -5.22
C ASP A 155 -27.38 -0.35 -5.43
N ALA A 156 -26.10 -0.05 -5.71
CA ALA A 156 -25.11 -1.08 -6.05
C ALA A 156 -23.73 -0.81 -5.42
N PRO A 157 -23.18 -1.77 -4.65
CA PRO A 157 -21.78 -1.72 -4.26
C PRO A 157 -20.89 -1.90 -5.49
N LEU A 158 -19.80 -1.12 -5.56
CA LEU A 158 -18.80 -1.20 -6.63
C LEU A 158 -17.44 -1.54 -6.03
N ASN A 159 -16.79 -2.54 -6.62
CA ASN A 159 -15.39 -2.83 -6.29
C ASN A 159 -14.45 -1.90 -7.06
N THR A 160 -13.36 -1.53 -6.43
CA THR A 160 -12.27 -0.81 -7.10
C THR A 160 -11.55 -1.76 -8.06
N TRP A 161 -11.10 -1.24 -9.19
CA TRP A 161 -10.30 -2.02 -10.13
C TRP A 161 -8.95 -2.40 -9.51
N GLY A 162 -8.44 -3.58 -9.88
CA GLY A 162 -7.16 -4.10 -9.42
C GLY A 162 -7.26 -4.92 -8.12
N ARG A 163 -6.12 -5.16 -7.50
CA ARG A 163 -5.98 -6.00 -6.31
C ARG A 163 -5.77 -5.12 -5.06
N GLN A 164 -6.69 -4.19 -4.83
CA GLN A 164 -6.50 -3.15 -3.80
C GLN A 164 -6.39 -3.72 -2.39
N SER A 165 -7.23 -4.69 -2.03
CA SER A 165 -7.17 -5.32 -0.71
C SER A 165 -5.85 -6.05 -0.49
N PHE A 166 -5.37 -6.78 -1.49
CA PHE A 166 -4.10 -7.50 -1.44
C PHE A 166 -2.91 -6.54 -1.34
N ASN A 167 -2.94 -5.44 -2.10
CA ASN A 167 -1.90 -4.42 -2.02
C ASN A 167 -1.87 -3.76 -0.64
N ILE A 168 -3.02 -3.49 -0.02
CA ILE A 168 -3.11 -2.97 1.36
C ILE A 168 -2.44 -3.95 2.33
N GLY A 169 -2.80 -5.25 2.26
CA GLY A 169 -2.16 -6.28 3.07
C GLY A 169 -0.64 -6.34 2.87
N GLY A 170 -0.20 -6.25 1.60
CA GLY A 170 1.22 -6.19 1.25
C GLY A 170 1.96 -4.98 1.82
N PHE A 171 1.34 -3.79 1.81
CA PHE A 171 1.89 -2.61 2.47
C PHE A 171 2.12 -2.83 3.97
N TYR A 172 1.11 -3.36 4.66
CA TYR A 172 1.24 -3.63 6.09
C TYR A 172 2.26 -4.72 6.38
N ALA A 173 2.36 -5.75 5.52
CA ALA A 173 3.38 -6.79 5.69
C ALA A 173 4.80 -6.24 5.55
N ALA A 174 5.05 -5.38 4.55
CA ALA A 174 6.33 -4.71 4.40
C ALA A 174 6.63 -3.78 5.59
N LEU A 175 5.65 -2.97 6.01
CA LEU A 175 5.81 -2.03 7.13
C LEU A 175 6.11 -2.74 8.44
N CYS A 176 5.28 -3.74 8.82
CA CYS A 176 5.46 -4.50 10.05
C CYS A 176 6.75 -5.33 10.02
N GLY A 177 7.08 -5.92 8.85
CA GLY A 177 8.32 -6.65 8.65
C GLY A 177 9.56 -5.77 8.88
N LEU A 178 9.58 -4.56 8.30
CA LEU A 178 10.67 -3.61 8.49
C LEU A 178 10.77 -3.12 9.93
N ALA A 179 9.65 -2.86 10.61
CA ALA A 179 9.64 -2.49 12.02
C ALA A 179 10.19 -3.62 12.91
N GLY A 180 9.81 -4.87 12.60
CA GLY A 180 10.34 -6.06 13.25
C GLY A 180 11.86 -6.22 13.05
N VAL A 181 12.34 -6.07 11.81
CA VAL A 181 13.78 -6.13 11.50
C VAL A 181 14.55 -5.01 12.19
N TYR A 182 14.00 -3.80 12.23
CA TYR A 182 14.61 -2.68 12.95
C TYR A 182 14.81 -3.03 14.42
N THR A 183 13.78 -3.59 15.07
CA THR A 183 13.87 -4.08 16.46
C THR A 183 14.90 -5.20 16.61
N ALA A 184 14.84 -6.19 15.71
CA ALA A 184 15.75 -7.34 15.77
C ALA A 184 17.22 -6.93 15.61
N ARG A 185 17.50 -5.92 14.80
CA ARG A 185 18.87 -5.35 14.66
C ARG A 185 19.35 -4.67 15.93
N GLN A 186 18.44 -4.09 16.72
CA GLN A 186 18.80 -3.42 17.97
C GLN A 186 18.91 -4.38 19.17
N THR A 187 18.01 -5.34 19.26
CA THR A 187 17.87 -6.22 20.42
C THR A 187 18.57 -7.58 20.25
N GLY A 188 18.86 -7.96 19.02
CA GLY A 188 19.31 -9.30 18.70
C GLY A 188 18.19 -10.36 18.67
N GLN A 189 16.93 -9.94 18.87
CA GLN A 189 15.77 -10.82 18.96
C GLN A 189 14.75 -10.49 17.86
N GLY A 190 14.48 -11.46 17.00
CA GLY A 190 13.41 -11.44 16.05
C GLY A 190 12.05 -11.73 16.68
N GLN A 191 11.01 -11.69 15.86
CA GLN A 191 9.64 -11.91 16.32
C GLN A 191 8.75 -12.47 15.22
N HIS A 192 7.65 -13.09 15.63
CA HIS A 192 6.58 -13.48 14.72
C HIS A 192 5.48 -12.41 14.70
N ILE A 193 5.09 -12.02 13.50
CA ILE A 193 4.04 -11.01 13.25
C ILE A 193 2.88 -11.72 12.56
N ASP A 194 1.77 -11.87 13.26
CA ASP A 194 0.51 -12.38 12.72
C ASP A 194 -0.29 -11.22 12.13
N LEU A 195 -0.37 -11.16 10.82
CA LEU A 195 -1.02 -10.10 10.07
C LEU A 195 -2.28 -10.62 9.37
N SER A 196 -3.42 -10.02 9.69
CA SER A 196 -4.69 -10.30 9.05
C SER A 196 -4.96 -9.36 7.88
N LEU A 197 -5.19 -9.91 6.68
CA LEU A 197 -5.62 -9.13 5.53
C LEU A 197 -6.95 -8.39 5.82
N HIS A 198 -7.88 -9.07 6.48
CA HIS A 198 -9.16 -8.46 6.87
C HIS A 198 -8.97 -7.23 7.78
N GLN A 199 -8.08 -7.31 8.78
CA GLN A 199 -7.75 -6.16 9.64
C GLN A 199 -7.04 -5.05 8.86
N SER A 200 -6.16 -5.40 7.94
CA SER A 200 -5.48 -4.43 7.07
C SER A 200 -6.47 -3.65 6.21
N VAL A 201 -7.46 -4.32 5.63
CA VAL A 201 -8.48 -3.68 4.81
C VAL A 201 -9.42 -2.80 5.64
N ILE A 202 -9.89 -3.29 6.80
CA ILE A 202 -10.79 -2.51 7.65
C ILE A 202 -10.11 -1.29 8.25
N SER A 203 -8.78 -1.31 8.45
CA SER A 203 -8.04 -0.14 8.91
C SER A 203 -8.11 1.03 7.92
N CYS A 204 -8.22 0.75 6.61
CA CYS A 204 -8.42 1.78 5.60
C CYS A 204 -9.84 2.37 5.60
N THR A 205 -10.79 1.73 6.30
CA THR A 205 -12.16 2.21 6.51
C THR A 205 -12.36 2.74 7.93
N GLU A 206 -11.32 2.93 8.72
CA GLU A 206 -11.44 3.38 10.13
C GLU A 206 -12.18 4.70 10.27
N HIS A 207 -12.02 5.61 9.32
CA HIS A 207 -12.76 6.86 9.28
C HIS A 207 -14.28 6.61 9.25
N VAL A 208 -14.72 5.67 8.42
CA VAL A 208 -16.12 5.23 8.34
C VAL A 208 -16.58 4.60 9.64
N LEU A 209 -15.72 3.76 10.26
CA LEU A 209 -16.00 3.15 11.56
C LEU A 209 -16.16 4.20 12.65
N MET A 210 -15.31 5.23 12.68
CA MET A 210 -15.44 6.32 13.62
C MET A 210 -16.77 7.06 13.45
N PHE A 211 -17.19 7.35 12.21
CA PHE A 211 -18.50 7.93 11.93
C PHE A 211 -19.65 7.02 12.39
N TRP A 212 -19.53 5.71 12.19
CA TRP A 212 -20.52 4.74 12.68
C TRP A 212 -20.62 4.71 14.20
N PHE A 213 -19.49 4.58 14.90
CA PHE A 213 -19.48 4.52 16.37
C PHE A 213 -19.98 5.82 17.02
N PHE A 214 -19.70 6.97 16.42
CA PHE A 214 -20.05 8.29 16.94
C PHE A 214 -21.22 8.95 16.22
N GLN A 215 -21.98 8.21 15.39
CA GLN A 215 -23.08 8.78 14.60
C GLN A 215 -24.13 9.57 15.39
N ASN A 216 -24.35 9.23 16.67
CA ASN A 216 -25.29 9.92 17.53
C ASN A 216 -24.75 11.27 18.07
N PHE A 217 -23.46 11.53 17.91
CA PHE A 217 -22.78 12.73 18.39
C PHE A 217 -22.33 13.65 17.24
N LEU A 218 -22.42 13.17 16.00
CA LEU A 218 -21.97 13.91 14.83
C LEU A 218 -23.13 14.70 14.23
N PRO A 219 -22.89 15.96 13.79
CA PRO A 219 -23.91 16.77 13.14
C PRO A 219 -24.26 16.30 11.72
N ILE A 220 -23.43 15.41 11.16
CA ILE A 220 -23.59 14.86 9.81
C ILE A 220 -23.98 13.38 9.96
N PRO A 221 -25.13 12.93 9.44
CA PRO A 221 -25.50 11.54 9.49
C PRO A 221 -24.50 10.69 8.68
N PHE A 222 -24.19 9.50 9.20
CA PHE A 222 -23.42 8.53 8.43
C PHE A 222 -24.22 8.15 7.17
N GLY A 223 -23.67 8.51 6.01
CA GLY A 223 -24.20 8.09 4.70
C GLY A 223 -23.48 6.85 4.21
N GLY A 224 -24.21 5.90 3.67
CA GLY A 224 -23.62 4.74 2.98
C GLY A 224 -22.97 5.15 1.65
N ARG A 225 -23.20 4.37 0.62
CA ARG A 225 -22.74 4.67 -0.74
C ARG A 225 -23.45 5.90 -1.31
N GLN A 226 -22.69 6.87 -1.80
CA GLN A 226 -23.20 8.15 -2.31
C GLN A 226 -22.86 8.40 -3.80
N GLY A 227 -22.36 7.39 -4.50
CA GLY A 227 -21.97 7.50 -5.90
C GLY A 227 -20.78 8.45 -6.09
N SER A 228 -21.00 9.52 -6.85
CA SER A 228 -19.97 10.53 -7.14
C SER A 228 -19.74 11.53 -6.00
N ILE A 229 -20.57 11.51 -4.96
CA ILE A 229 -20.52 12.47 -3.86
C ILE A 229 -19.67 11.91 -2.73
N HIS A 230 -18.74 12.71 -2.24
CA HIS A 230 -17.95 12.39 -1.05
C HIS A 230 -18.84 12.39 0.21
N TRP A 231 -18.46 11.61 1.22
CA TRP A 231 -19.20 11.47 2.48
C TRP A 231 -19.57 12.82 3.15
N SER A 232 -18.75 13.84 2.97
CA SER A 232 -19.04 15.19 3.52
C SER A 232 -20.10 15.97 2.73
N GLY A 233 -20.49 15.50 1.54
CA GLY A 233 -21.38 16.19 0.63
C GLY A 233 -20.78 17.41 -0.08
N ALA A 234 -19.59 17.86 0.33
CA ALA A 234 -18.97 19.09 -0.17
C ALA A 234 -17.92 18.85 -1.28
N PHE A 235 -17.70 17.61 -1.67
CA PHE A 235 -16.83 17.21 -2.77
C PHE A 235 -17.61 16.27 -3.67
N GLU A 236 -17.48 16.46 -4.97
CA GLU A 236 -18.23 15.64 -5.93
C GLU A 236 -17.46 15.51 -7.24
N VAL A 237 -17.54 14.33 -7.85
CA VAL A 237 -17.13 14.14 -9.25
C VAL A 237 -18.33 14.46 -10.13
N ALA A 238 -18.28 15.60 -10.80
CA ALA A 238 -19.35 16.11 -11.65
C ALA A 238 -19.01 15.97 -13.13
N ALA A 239 -20.07 15.79 -13.95
CA ALA A 239 -19.93 15.86 -15.40
C ALA A 239 -19.64 17.29 -15.84
N CYS A 240 -18.71 17.44 -16.77
CA CYS A 240 -18.36 18.67 -17.48
C CYS A 240 -18.91 18.64 -18.93
N ALA A 241 -18.72 19.71 -19.68
CA ALA A 241 -19.06 19.72 -21.12
C ALA A 241 -18.25 18.65 -21.88
N SER A 242 -17.02 18.38 -21.41
CA SER A 242 -16.17 17.29 -21.85
C SER A 242 -15.49 16.69 -20.61
N GLY A 243 -15.63 15.37 -20.39
CA GLY A 243 -15.03 14.67 -19.27
C GLY A 243 -15.76 14.88 -17.93
N HIS A 244 -15.03 14.64 -16.83
CA HIS A 244 -15.53 14.80 -15.47
C HIS A 244 -14.47 15.49 -14.60
N ALA A 245 -14.89 16.27 -13.63
CA ALA A 245 -13.99 16.91 -12.68
C ALA A 245 -14.48 16.75 -11.24
N MET A 246 -13.57 16.59 -10.30
CA MET A 246 -13.82 16.73 -8.88
C MET A 246 -13.92 18.22 -8.57
N ILE A 247 -15.05 18.62 -8.02
CA ILE A 247 -15.42 20.00 -7.68
C ILE A 247 -15.76 20.13 -6.18
N THR A 248 -15.49 21.30 -5.61
CA THR A 248 -15.80 21.58 -4.20
C THR A 248 -15.90 23.08 -3.94
N PRO A 249 -16.79 23.53 -3.03
CA PRO A 249 -16.78 24.91 -2.56
C PRO A 249 -15.75 25.15 -1.44
N ALA A 250 -15.08 24.11 -0.96
CA ALA A 250 -14.10 24.19 0.12
C ALA A 250 -12.79 24.85 -0.35
N ILE A 251 -12.09 25.51 0.57
CA ILE A 251 -10.82 26.20 0.36
C ILE A 251 -10.94 27.31 -0.71
N ASN A 252 -10.51 28.49 -0.42
CA ASN A 252 -10.57 29.67 -1.31
C ASN A 252 -11.96 29.92 -1.98
N THR A 253 -13.03 29.75 -1.22
CA THR A 253 -14.41 29.89 -1.68
C THR A 253 -14.65 31.22 -2.40
N MET A 254 -14.03 32.32 -1.94
CA MET A 254 -14.22 33.65 -2.56
C MET A 254 -13.70 33.68 -4.00
N ALA A 255 -12.53 33.09 -4.28
CA ALA A 255 -12.02 33.02 -5.66
C ALA A 255 -12.93 32.16 -6.57
N LEU A 256 -13.58 31.12 -6.02
CA LEU A 256 -14.57 30.36 -6.76
C LEU A 256 -15.81 31.22 -7.09
N LEU A 257 -16.32 31.94 -6.12
CA LEU A 257 -17.48 32.82 -6.33
C LEU A 257 -17.18 33.92 -7.34
N ASP A 258 -16.00 34.55 -7.25
CA ASP A 258 -15.57 35.56 -8.21
C ASP A 258 -15.49 35.00 -9.65
N TRP A 259 -15.03 33.76 -9.78
CA TRP A 259 -14.98 33.11 -11.08
C TRP A 259 -16.37 32.76 -11.63
N MET A 260 -17.24 32.21 -10.79
CA MET A 260 -18.64 31.92 -11.19
C MET A 260 -19.41 33.21 -11.52
N GLU A 261 -19.13 34.31 -10.82
CA GLU A 261 -19.75 35.63 -11.09
C GLU A 261 -19.27 36.20 -12.44
N ALA A 262 -17.98 36.10 -12.74
CA ALA A 262 -17.43 36.49 -14.04
C ALA A 262 -18.06 35.72 -15.20
N ASP A 263 -18.47 34.48 -14.96
CA ASP A 263 -19.20 33.66 -15.90
C ASP A 263 -20.74 33.92 -15.87
N GLY A 264 -21.23 34.80 -15.00
CA GLY A 264 -22.67 35.10 -14.83
C GLY A 264 -23.49 33.95 -14.20
N MET A 265 -22.83 33.02 -13.48
CA MET A 265 -23.47 31.81 -12.95
C MET A 265 -23.35 31.65 -11.43
N VAL A 266 -23.00 32.69 -10.70
CA VAL A 266 -22.85 32.63 -9.23
C VAL A 266 -24.17 32.41 -8.50
N GLY A 267 -25.32 32.79 -9.11
CA GLY A 267 -26.65 32.69 -8.49
C GLY A 267 -26.72 33.48 -7.18
N ASP A 268 -27.30 32.88 -6.17
CA ASP A 268 -27.44 33.41 -4.82
C ASP A 268 -26.32 33.04 -3.85
N LEU A 269 -25.21 32.47 -4.36
CA LEU A 269 -24.10 32.01 -3.51
C LEU A 269 -23.43 33.16 -2.74
N ARG A 270 -23.48 34.40 -3.25
CA ARG A 270 -22.95 35.59 -2.53
C ARG A 270 -23.72 35.92 -1.26
N GLU A 271 -24.96 35.45 -1.14
CA GLU A 271 -25.84 35.67 0.03
C GLU A 271 -25.51 34.65 1.17
N ILE A 272 -24.69 33.67 0.90
CA ILE A 272 -24.35 32.61 1.86
C ILE A 272 -23.13 33.05 2.71
N ASP A 273 -23.33 33.01 4.03
CA ASP A 273 -22.21 33.20 4.97
C ASP A 273 -21.36 31.95 5.10
N PHE A 274 -20.29 31.88 4.31
CA PHE A 274 -19.33 30.76 4.34
C PHE A 274 -18.39 30.78 5.55
N SER A 275 -18.38 31.83 6.35
CA SER A 275 -17.57 31.91 7.56
C SER A 275 -18.21 31.15 8.74
N ASP A 276 -19.50 30.93 8.70
CA ASP A 276 -20.27 30.23 9.72
C ASP A 276 -20.63 28.81 9.26
N LEU A 277 -19.85 27.85 9.72
CA LEU A 277 -20.01 26.43 9.37
C LEU A 277 -21.43 25.90 9.65
N VAL A 278 -22.02 26.32 10.77
CA VAL A 278 -23.39 25.88 11.16
C VAL A 278 -24.43 26.38 10.19
N LYS A 279 -24.27 27.57 9.66
CA LYS A 279 -25.21 28.18 8.71
C LYS A 279 -25.04 27.65 7.28
N PHE A 280 -23.83 27.37 6.83
CA PHE A 280 -23.65 26.96 5.45
C PHE A 280 -23.75 25.45 5.24
N LEU A 281 -23.42 24.59 6.23
CA LEU A 281 -23.54 23.14 6.11
C LEU A 281 -24.92 22.67 5.58
N PRO A 282 -26.06 23.18 6.07
CA PRO A 282 -27.36 22.78 5.53
C PRO A 282 -27.61 23.22 4.09
N LYS A 283 -26.81 24.19 3.60
CA LYS A 283 -26.93 24.73 2.22
C LYS A 283 -26.00 23.99 1.22
N ILE A 284 -25.15 23.07 1.67
CA ILE A 284 -24.24 22.33 0.79
C ILE A 284 -24.96 21.71 -0.42
N PRO A 285 -26.12 21.05 -0.31
CA PRO A 285 -26.80 20.49 -1.48
C PRO A 285 -27.16 21.55 -2.53
N HIS A 286 -27.59 22.75 -2.10
CA HIS A 286 -27.90 23.87 -2.97
C HIS A 286 -26.62 24.43 -3.62
N ILE A 287 -25.55 24.65 -2.85
CA ILE A 287 -24.25 25.10 -3.33
C ILE A 287 -23.73 24.15 -4.41
N MET A 288 -23.72 22.85 -4.11
CA MET A 288 -23.25 21.82 -5.04
C MET A 288 -24.11 21.74 -6.30
N LYS A 289 -25.41 22.00 -6.22
CA LYS A 289 -26.28 22.08 -7.41
C LYS A 289 -25.84 23.20 -8.34
N LEU A 290 -25.60 24.40 -7.83
CA LEU A 290 -25.14 25.54 -8.64
C LEU A 290 -23.75 25.28 -9.21
N LEU A 291 -22.85 24.73 -8.41
CA LEU A 291 -21.51 24.39 -8.81
C LEU A 291 -21.49 23.34 -9.93
N ARG A 292 -22.32 22.29 -9.84
CA ARG A 292 -22.50 21.30 -10.93
C ARG A 292 -23.00 21.95 -12.21
N THR A 293 -24.01 22.82 -12.10
CA THR A 293 -24.58 23.51 -13.28
C THR A 293 -23.54 24.36 -13.99
N TRP A 294 -22.70 25.04 -13.20
CA TRP A 294 -21.59 25.84 -13.72
C TRP A 294 -20.49 24.94 -14.33
N ALA A 295 -20.05 23.90 -13.62
CA ALA A 295 -19.00 22.97 -14.10
C ALA A 295 -19.43 22.26 -15.40
N ALA A 296 -20.71 21.97 -15.58
CA ALA A 296 -21.24 21.35 -16.80
C ALA A 296 -21.04 22.21 -18.08
N THR A 297 -20.74 23.51 -17.94
CA THR A 297 -20.44 24.39 -19.06
C THR A 297 -18.96 24.42 -19.45
N LYS A 298 -18.09 23.76 -18.68
CA LYS A 298 -16.63 23.81 -18.83
C LYS A 298 -16.08 22.50 -19.39
N ASP A 299 -14.96 22.57 -20.07
CA ASP A 299 -14.12 21.40 -20.33
C ASP A 299 -13.41 21.00 -19.03
N ALA A 300 -13.30 19.69 -18.72
CA ALA A 300 -12.76 19.22 -17.46
C ALA A 300 -11.27 19.56 -17.28
N HIS A 301 -10.48 19.47 -18.35
CA HIS A 301 -9.06 19.79 -18.31
C HIS A 301 -8.81 21.29 -18.12
N GLU A 302 -9.51 22.13 -18.89
CA GLU A 302 -9.42 23.58 -18.77
C GLU A 302 -9.92 24.05 -17.40
N LEU A 303 -11.01 23.45 -16.88
CA LEU A 303 -11.53 23.71 -15.52
C LEU A 303 -10.49 23.39 -14.47
N PHE A 304 -9.82 22.23 -14.59
CA PHE A 304 -8.75 21.82 -13.66
C PHE A 304 -7.60 22.80 -13.66
N LEU A 305 -7.05 23.17 -14.84
CA LEU A 305 -5.91 24.09 -14.93
C LEU A 305 -6.24 25.46 -14.37
N ALA A 306 -7.39 26.03 -14.77
CA ALA A 306 -7.83 27.33 -14.30
C ALA A 306 -8.15 27.34 -12.78
N ALA A 307 -8.60 26.22 -12.22
CA ALA A 307 -8.81 26.07 -10.78
C ALA A 307 -7.50 26.05 -10.01
N GLN A 308 -6.47 25.36 -10.53
CA GLN A 308 -5.13 25.33 -9.88
C GLN A 308 -4.50 26.74 -9.83
N GLU A 309 -4.64 27.54 -10.88
CA GLU A 309 -4.20 28.95 -10.89
C GLU A 309 -4.88 29.79 -9.79
N ARG A 310 -6.09 29.45 -9.43
CA ARG A 310 -6.90 30.09 -8.38
C ARG A 310 -6.75 29.46 -7.00
N HIS A 311 -5.85 28.48 -6.86
CA HIS A 311 -5.67 27.70 -5.64
C HIS A 311 -6.97 26.99 -5.19
N LEU A 312 -7.76 26.51 -6.14
CA LEU A 312 -8.93 25.69 -5.90
C LEU A 312 -8.57 24.22 -6.07
N PRO A 313 -8.93 23.34 -5.13
CA PRO A 313 -8.52 21.93 -5.15
C PRO A 313 -9.42 21.09 -6.07
N PHE A 314 -9.59 21.52 -7.32
CA PHE A 314 -10.28 20.76 -8.35
C PHE A 314 -9.31 19.77 -9.01
N GLY A 315 -9.86 18.70 -9.56
CA GLY A 315 -9.09 17.68 -10.28
C GLY A 315 -9.88 17.10 -11.43
N GLU A 316 -9.28 16.92 -12.59
CA GLU A 316 -9.89 16.19 -13.68
C GLU A 316 -9.85 14.68 -13.43
N VAL A 317 -10.85 13.96 -13.93
CA VAL A 317 -10.86 12.50 -13.91
C VAL A 317 -10.16 12.00 -15.17
N GLN A 318 -8.93 11.53 -15.00
CA GLN A 318 -8.10 11.01 -16.07
C GLN A 318 -8.36 9.53 -16.33
N THR A 319 -8.33 9.14 -17.59
CA THR A 319 -8.15 7.74 -17.97
C THR A 319 -6.73 7.27 -17.63
N ILE A 320 -6.52 5.96 -17.59
CA ILE A 320 -5.16 5.42 -17.36
C ILE A 320 -4.19 5.84 -18.48
N ALA A 321 -4.67 5.96 -19.72
CA ALA A 321 -3.88 6.45 -20.83
C ALA A 321 -3.41 7.90 -20.60
N GLU A 322 -4.32 8.80 -20.21
CA GLU A 322 -3.99 10.19 -19.88
C GLU A 322 -3.06 10.29 -18.67
N ALA A 323 -3.33 9.52 -17.62
CA ALA A 323 -2.46 9.47 -16.43
C ALA A 323 -1.04 9.00 -16.79
N SER A 324 -0.89 8.07 -17.75
CA SER A 324 0.43 7.63 -18.24
C SER A 324 1.22 8.73 -18.96
N LEU A 325 0.54 9.72 -19.52
CA LEU A 325 1.11 10.86 -20.19
C LEU A 325 1.22 12.11 -19.28
N CYS A 326 0.83 12.00 -18.01
CA CYS A 326 0.85 13.12 -17.06
C CYS A 326 2.24 13.77 -17.00
N PRO A 327 2.37 15.08 -17.32
CA PRO A 327 3.67 15.77 -17.32
C PRO A 327 4.40 15.69 -15.97
N GLN A 328 3.67 15.71 -14.86
CA GLN A 328 4.25 15.61 -13.52
C GLN A 328 4.86 14.22 -13.28
N LEU A 329 4.20 13.14 -13.68
CA LEU A 329 4.72 11.78 -13.55
C LEU A 329 5.93 11.57 -14.48
N GLN A 330 5.89 12.12 -15.68
CA GLN A 330 7.03 12.10 -16.63
C GLN A 330 8.23 12.86 -16.04
N ALA A 331 8.05 14.09 -15.57
CA ALA A 331 9.11 14.90 -14.96
C ALA A 331 9.71 14.23 -13.71
N ARG A 332 8.93 13.45 -12.97
CA ARG A 332 9.40 12.65 -11.84
C ARG A 332 10.11 11.36 -12.25
N GLY A 333 10.08 10.98 -13.52
CA GLY A 333 10.60 9.69 -14.01
C GLY A 333 9.90 8.51 -13.33
N PHE A 334 8.57 8.65 -13.11
CA PHE A 334 7.81 7.61 -12.40
C PHE A 334 7.69 6.34 -13.24
N PHE A 335 7.43 6.46 -14.53
CA PHE A 335 7.37 5.32 -15.41
C PHE A 335 8.76 4.83 -15.79
N ARG A 336 8.95 3.52 -15.80
CA ARG A 336 10.18 2.83 -16.17
C ARG A 336 9.94 1.98 -17.38
N SER A 337 10.85 2.05 -18.36
CA SER A 337 10.83 1.14 -19.49
C SER A 337 11.47 -0.17 -19.13
N VAL A 338 10.82 -1.26 -19.48
CA VAL A 338 11.33 -2.62 -19.30
C VAL A 338 11.24 -3.37 -20.63
N ASP A 339 12.23 -4.22 -20.88
CA ASP A 339 12.24 -5.06 -22.07
C ASP A 339 11.36 -6.29 -21.80
N GLY A 340 10.17 -6.32 -22.41
CA GLY A 340 9.32 -7.51 -22.46
C GLY A 340 9.73 -8.44 -23.60
N ASN A 341 9.14 -9.63 -23.65
CA ASN A 341 9.47 -10.68 -24.63
C ASN A 341 9.36 -10.25 -26.12
N SER A 342 8.70 -9.14 -26.43
CA SER A 342 8.51 -8.65 -27.80
C SER A 342 8.32 -7.14 -27.93
N SER A 343 8.36 -6.37 -26.86
CA SER A 343 8.17 -4.90 -26.90
C SER A 343 8.70 -4.21 -25.66
N HIS A 344 9.09 -2.94 -25.80
CA HIS A 344 9.32 -2.07 -24.65
C HIS A 344 7.98 -1.77 -23.98
N VAL A 345 7.87 -2.10 -22.70
CA VAL A 345 6.68 -1.83 -21.88
C VAL A 345 7.04 -0.83 -20.80
N GLN A 346 6.15 0.13 -20.58
CA GLN A 346 6.26 1.03 -19.46
C GLN A 346 5.53 0.46 -18.25
N VAL A 347 6.20 0.46 -17.12
CA VAL A 347 5.65 0.03 -15.83
C VAL A 347 5.79 1.14 -14.79
N PRO A 348 4.90 1.20 -13.79
CA PRO A 348 5.10 2.09 -12.66
C PRO A 348 6.42 1.76 -11.95
N GLY A 349 7.20 2.78 -11.66
CA GLY A 349 8.45 2.67 -10.91
C GLY A 349 8.20 2.75 -9.39
N PRO A 350 9.29 2.90 -8.61
CA PRO A 350 9.21 2.93 -7.16
C PRO A 350 8.40 4.12 -6.67
N LEU A 351 7.66 3.90 -5.59
CA LEU A 351 6.72 4.87 -5.01
C LEU A 351 7.41 6.11 -4.42
N PHE A 352 8.70 6.02 -4.10
CA PHE A 352 9.47 7.13 -3.50
C PHE A 352 10.80 7.34 -4.22
N ARG A 353 11.34 8.55 -4.10
CA ARG A 353 12.67 8.90 -4.58
C ARG A 353 13.57 9.23 -3.40
N SER A 354 14.63 8.45 -3.23
CA SER A 354 15.72 8.80 -2.32
C SER A 354 16.88 9.35 -3.13
N LEU A 355 17.41 10.49 -2.71
CA LEU A 355 18.53 11.14 -3.41
C LEU A 355 19.86 10.45 -3.15
N LYS A 356 20.03 9.87 -1.96
CA LYS A 356 21.28 9.19 -1.56
C LYS A 356 21.25 7.69 -1.78
N THR A 357 20.05 7.09 -1.72
CA THR A 357 19.83 5.65 -1.85
C THR A 357 18.76 5.41 -2.92
N PRO A 358 19.07 5.69 -4.21
CA PRO A 358 18.10 5.53 -5.28
C PRO A 358 17.66 4.06 -5.40
N ALA A 359 16.41 3.87 -5.81
CA ALA A 359 15.91 2.54 -6.13
C ALA A 359 16.74 1.92 -7.25
N PRO A 360 17.02 0.60 -7.20
CA PRO A 360 17.71 -0.09 -8.27
C PRO A 360 16.93 0.00 -9.59
N ALA A 361 17.65 -0.18 -10.69
CA ALA A 361 17.00 -0.29 -11.99
C ALA A 361 16.08 -1.52 -12.01
N PRO A 362 14.92 -1.45 -12.69
CA PRO A 362 14.04 -2.60 -12.85
C PRO A 362 14.80 -3.77 -13.49
N GLN A 363 14.63 -4.94 -12.93
CA GLN A 363 15.23 -6.19 -13.44
C GLN A 363 14.09 -7.20 -13.62
N PRO A 364 14.18 -8.08 -14.62
CA PRO A 364 13.25 -9.20 -14.69
C PRO A 364 13.44 -10.13 -13.48
N PRO A 365 12.44 -10.94 -13.13
CA PRO A 365 12.65 -12.03 -12.20
C PRO A 365 13.74 -12.97 -12.75
N SER A 366 14.66 -13.39 -11.90
CA SER A 366 15.74 -14.29 -12.31
C SER A 366 15.61 -15.63 -11.61
N ALA A 367 16.07 -16.70 -12.25
CA ALA A 367 16.27 -17.96 -11.55
C ALA A 367 17.45 -17.83 -10.59
N ALA A 368 17.29 -18.35 -9.36
CA ALA A 368 18.43 -18.57 -8.48
C ALA A 368 19.09 -19.90 -8.85
N ASP A 369 20.42 -19.92 -8.89
CA ASP A 369 21.14 -21.13 -9.27
C ASP A 369 20.91 -22.27 -8.28
N SER A 370 21.00 -21.98 -6.98
CA SER A 370 20.77 -22.95 -5.89
C SER A 370 20.70 -22.25 -4.53
N VAL A 371 20.19 -22.96 -3.53
CA VAL A 371 20.23 -22.50 -2.12
C VAL A 371 21.67 -22.21 -1.69
N SER A 372 22.62 -23.08 -2.04
CA SER A 372 24.03 -22.88 -1.67
C SER A 372 24.62 -21.59 -2.25
N THR A 373 24.27 -21.22 -3.48
CA THR A 373 24.71 -19.96 -4.09
C THR A 373 24.13 -18.74 -3.34
N VAL A 374 22.87 -18.80 -2.96
CA VAL A 374 22.21 -17.75 -2.15
C VAL A 374 22.91 -17.62 -0.80
N LEU A 375 23.12 -18.71 -0.07
CA LEU A 375 23.77 -18.70 1.24
C LEU A 375 25.21 -18.18 1.18
N GLN A 376 26.01 -18.57 0.17
CA GLN A 376 27.35 -18.02 -0.03
C GLN A 376 27.33 -16.51 -0.26
N ARG A 377 26.36 -15.99 -0.99
CA ARG A 377 26.19 -14.56 -1.21
C ARG A 377 25.85 -13.84 0.08
N TRP A 378 24.90 -14.36 0.86
CA TRP A 378 24.49 -13.78 2.14
C TRP A 378 25.62 -13.79 3.18
N THR A 379 26.40 -14.86 3.25
CA THR A 379 27.59 -14.93 4.12
C THR A 379 28.64 -13.86 3.76
N ARG A 380 28.86 -13.58 2.48
CA ARG A 380 29.81 -12.54 2.04
C ARG A 380 29.35 -11.14 2.42
N GLN A 381 28.03 -10.89 2.46
CA GLN A 381 27.49 -9.61 2.90
C GLN A 381 27.78 -9.36 4.38
N ASP A 382 27.64 -10.36 5.24
CA ASP A 382 27.98 -10.25 6.67
C ASP A 382 29.44 -9.92 6.92
N SER A 383 30.35 -10.43 6.08
CA SER A 383 31.79 -10.18 6.19
C SER A 383 32.20 -8.74 5.85
N GLY A 384 31.36 -8.01 5.10
CA GLY A 384 31.56 -6.62 4.72
C GLY A 384 30.86 -5.61 5.62
N ALA A 385 29.89 -6.05 6.42
CA ALA A 385 29.17 -5.20 7.35
C ALA A 385 29.98 -5.04 8.65
N ASN A 386 30.39 -3.80 8.92
CA ASN A 386 31.07 -3.45 10.17
C ASN A 386 30.20 -3.89 11.36
N GLN A 387 30.70 -4.82 12.17
CA GLN A 387 30.09 -5.36 13.39
C GLN A 387 30.03 -4.33 14.55
N SER A 388 29.85 -3.05 14.28
CA SER A 388 29.95 -1.98 15.29
C SER A 388 28.62 -1.59 15.95
N GLN A 389 27.59 -2.44 15.89
CA GLN A 389 26.44 -2.28 16.77
C GLN A 389 26.40 -3.42 17.79
N THR A 390 27.11 -3.22 18.89
CA THR A 390 26.87 -3.98 20.13
C THR A 390 25.38 -3.83 20.47
N ALA A 391 24.64 -4.95 20.40
CA ALA A 391 23.25 -5.00 20.82
C ALA A 391 23.15 -4.36 22.21
N ARG A 392 22.53 -3.20 22.34
CA ARG A 392 22.13 -2.67 23.62
C ARG A 392 21.01 -3.58 24.10
N ALA A 393 21.29 -4.35 25.16
CA ALA A 393 20.26 -5.09 25.86
C ALA A 393 19.20 -4.09 26.32
N THR A 394 18.12 -4.01 25.58
CA THR A 394 16.98 -3.16 25.92
C THR A 394 15.94 -4.04 26.63
N PRO A 395 15.25 -3.51 27.64
CA PRO A 395 14.21 -4.24 28.34
C PRO A 395 13.13 -4.74 27.36
N THR A 396 12.54 -5.87 27.68
CA THR A 396 11.57 -6.64 26.88
C THR A 396 10.23 -5.92 26.58
N ASP A 397 10.12 -4.64 26.94
CA ASP A 397 8.86 -3.88 26.92
C ASP A 397 8.86 -2.68 25.94
N HIS A 398 9.83 -2.63 25.00
CA HIS A 398 9.91 -1.52 24.07
C HIS A 398 9.21 -1.81 22.74
N LYS A 399 8.33 -0.87 22.35
CA LYS A 399 7.73 -0.84 21.01
C LYS A 399 8.82 -0.70 19.94
N PRO A 400 8.57 -1.18 18.72
CA PRO A 400 9.56 -1.23 17.62
C PRO A 400 10.29 0.09 17.35
N LEU A 401 9.60 1.23 17.40
CA LEU A 401 10.15 2.55 17.10
C LEU A 401 10.43 3.39 18.37
N ALA A 402 10.54 2.75 19.53
CA ALA A 402 10.90 3.45 20.77
C ALA A 402 12.23 4.20 20.61
N GLY A 403 12.26 5.48 21.01
CA GLY A 403 13.42 6.35 20.87
C GLY A 403 13.54 7.08 19.53
N ILE A 404 12.68 6.79 18.57
CA ILE A 404 12.53 7.57 17.35
C ILE A 404 11.63 8.77 17.63
N ARG A 405 12.10 9.99 17.29
CA ARG A 405 11.32 11.22 17.40
C ARG A 405 10.89 11.70 16.02
N VAL A 406 9.59 11.99 15.85
CA VAL A 406 8.96 12.42 14.60
C VAL A 406 8.34 13.79 14.82
N LEU A 407 8.71 14.78 13.97
CA LEU A 407 8.01 16.06 13.89
C LEU A 407 6.93 15.96 12.80
N ASP A 408 5.68 16.14 13.20
CA ASP A 408 4.53 16.06 12.30
C ASP A 408 4.00 17.46 11.97
N PHE A 409 4.26 17.91 10.75
CA PHE A 409 3.69 19.14 10.19
C PHE A 409 2.52 18.89 9.25
N SER A 410 2.00 17.69 9.26
CA SER A 410 0.83 17.33 8.44
C SER A 410 -0.48 17.71 9.12
N TRP A 411 -1.52 17.80 8.33
CA TRP A 411 -2.87 18.10 8.82
C TRP A 411 -3.92 17.39 7.97
N VAL A 412 -5.16 17.40 8.43
CA VAL A 412 -6.34 16.76 7.86
C VAL A 412 -6.31 15.23 8.09
N LEU A 413 -6.03 14.37 7.11
CA LEU A 413 -6.20 12.93 7.22
C LEU A 413 -4.95 12.12 6.89
N ALA A 414 -4.46 12.17 5.65
CA ALA A 414 -3.43 11.25 5.16
C ALA A 414 -2.09 11.36 5.88
N GLY A 415 -1.63 12.59 6.16
CA GLY A 415 -0.38 12.81 6.89
C GLY A 415 -0.48 12.35 8.34
N PRO A 416 -1.47 12.84 9.13
CA PRO A 416 -1.66 12.39 10.52
C PRO A 416 -1.90 10.88 10.63
N TYR A 417 -2.52 10.24 9.64
CA TYR A 417 -2.65 8.79 9.62
C TYR A 417 -1.28 8.09 9.55
N ALA A 418 -0.38 8.57 8.71
CA ALA A 418 0.96 7.98 8.60
C ALA A 418 1.74 8.11 9.92
N THR A 419 1.72 9.30 10.54
CA THR A 419 2.43 9.54 11.81
C THR A 419 1.77 8.84 12.99
N ARG A 420 0.43 8.63 12.97
CA ARG A 420 -0.26 7.79 13.93
C ARG A 420 0.26 6.35 13.91
N VAL A 421 0.44 5.76 12.72
CA VAL A 421 1.00 4.41 12.61
C VAL A 421 2.41 4.34 13.19
N LEU A 422 3.24 5.37 13.00
CA LEU A 422 4.56 5.45 13.63
C LEU A 422 4.46 5.55 15.17
N ALA A 423 3.49 6.31 15.70
CA ALA A 423 3.23 6.41 17.14
C ALA A 423 2.73 5.07 17.73
N ASP A 424 1.85 4.37 17.02
CA ASP A 424 1.38 3.03 17.43
C ASP A 424 2.54 2.04 17.55
N LEU A 425 3.54 2.17 16.67
CA LEU A 425 4.79 1.43 16.72
C LEU A 425 5.79 1.95 17.76
N GLY A 426 5.48 3.04 18.47
CA GLY A 426 6.25 3.54 19.61
C GLY A 426 7.12 4.75 19.36
N ALA A 427 7.03 5.40 18.21
CA ALA A 427 7.70 6.65 17.96
C ALA A 427 7.12 7.78 18.84
N ASP A 428 7.98 8.72 19.26
CA ASP A 428 7.60 9.97 19.91
C ASP A 428 7.23 10.99 18.83
N VAL A 429 5.91 11.16 18.60
CA VAL A 429 5.38 12.02 17.55
C VAL A 429 4.92 13.35 18.15
N ILE A 430 5.46 14.46 17.64
CA ILE A 430 5.22 15.84 18.09
C ILE A 430 4.63 16.66 16.96
#